data_2e65a72c35564f58cd682e0ae7a978f6
#
_entry.id   2e65a72c35564f58cd682e0ae7a978f6
#
_cell.length_a   1.000
_cell.length_b   1.000
_cell.length_c   1.000
_cell.angle_alpha   90.00
_cell.angle_beta   90.00
_cell.angle_gamma   90.00
#
_symmetry.space_group_name_H-M   'P 1'
#
loop_
_entity.id
_entity.type
_entity.pdbx_description
1 polymer ?
#
loop_
_entity_poly.entity_id
_entity_poly.type
_entity_poly.pdbx_seq_one_letter_code
_entity_poly.pdbx_strand_id
1 'polypeptide(L)' 'MRRITNPRHIYVDHVGTVVDYEGEKHLITDVGGGCFKVVRLRDGYGRNVAIRKILHH' A
#
# COMPACT_ATOMS: atom_id res chain seq x y z
N MET A 1 -4.61 -12.81 -18.80
CA MET A 1 -4.29 -12.97 -18.31
C MET A 1 -4.32 -12.64 -17.19
N ARG A 2 -4.16 -12.77 -16.65
CA ARG A 2 -4.18 -12.67 -15.68
C ARG A 2 -3.46 -12.06 -14.94
N ARG A 3 -3.46 -11.50 -14.18
CA ARG A 3 -2.97 -10.92 -13.48
C ARG A 3 -2.36 -11.34 -12.60
N ILE A 4 -1.71 -11.03 -12.13
CA ILE A 4 -0.81 -11.38 -11.56
C ILE A 4 -0.68 -10.92 -10.24
N THR A 5 -0.96 -9.84 -9.92
CA THR A 5 -0.99 -9.44 -8.69
C THR A 5 -1.70 -10.40 -7.93
N ASN A 6 -1.55 -10.56 -6.72
CA ASN A 6 -2.20 -11.55 -5.94
C ASN A 6 -3.67 -11.19 -5.80
N PRO A 7 -4.51 -11.73 -6.64
CA PRO A 7 -5.90 -11.34 -6.62
C PRO A 7 -6.65 -11.83 -5.40
N ARG A 8 -6.00 -12.69 -4.63
CA ARG A 8 -6.67 -13.19 -3.46
C ARG A 8 -6.34 -12.45 -2.21
N HIS A 9 -5.45 -11.47 -2.28
CA HIS A 9 -5.10 -10.74 -1.08
C HIS A 9 -6.28 -9.86 -0.72
N ILE A 10 -6.72 -9.95 0.55
CA ILE A 10 -7.93 -9.24 0.96
C ILE A 10 -7.80 -7.73 0.88
N TYR A 11 -6.59 -7.21 0.84
CA TYR A 11 -6.37 -5.77 0.78
C TYR A 11 -5.96 -5.28 -0.60
N VAL A 12 -6.13 -6.11 -1.61
CA VAL A 12 -5.72 -5.73 -2.96
C VAL A 12 -6.47 -4.48 -3.45
N ASP A 13 -7.68 -4.26 -2.96
CA ASP A 13 -8.45 -3.10 -3.37
C ASP A 13 -7.88 -1.79 -2.90
N HIS A 14 -6.94 -1.83 -1.98
CA HIS A 14 -6.29 -0.61 -1.51
C HIS A 14 -5.17 -0.15 -2.43
N VAL A 15 -4.73 -1.02 -3.33
CA VAL A 15 -3.68 -0.65 -4.28
C VAL A 15 -4.23 0.44 -5.19
N GLY A 16 -3.46 1.51 -5.36
CA GLY A 16 -3.88 2.63 -6.18
C GLY A 16 -4.57 3.74 -5.38
N THR A 17 -4.71 3.56 -4.07
CA THR A 17 -5.34 4.59 -3.24
C THR A 17 -4.26 5.37 -2.49
N VAL A 18 -4.64 6.57 -2.06
CA VAL A 18 -3.74 7.44 -1.30
C VAL A 18 -4.15 7.40 0.17
N VAL A 19 -3.18 7.25 1.04
CA VAL A 19 -3.43 7.19 2.47
C VAL A 19 -2.50 8.15 3.19
N ASP A 20 -2.87 8.55 4.40
CA ASP A 20 -2.00 9.36 5.24
C ASP A 20 -1.19 8.43 6.12
N TYR A 21 0.11 8.63 6.15
CA TYR A 21 0.98 7.84 6.98
C TYR A 21 2.14 8.73 7.44
N GLU A 22 2.34 8.79 8.75
CA GLU A 22 3.37 9.65 9.35
C GLU A 22 3.22 11.09 8.92
N GLY A 23 1.98 11.54 8.80
CA GLY A 23 1.72 12.93 8.44
C GLY A 23 1.94 13.26 6.99
N GLU A 24 2.19 12.26 6.14
CA GLU A 24 2.44 12.49 4.72
C GLU A 24 1.50 11.62 3.89
N LYS A 25 1.17 12.08 2.71
CA LYS A 25 0.33 11.30 1.82
C LYS A 25 1.18 10.30 1.05
N HIS A 26 0.70 9.09 0.99
CA HIS A 26 1.40 7.99 0.32
C HIS A 26 0.45 7.29 -0.62
N LEU A 27 0.97 6.86 -1.76
CA LEU A 27 0.21 6.05 -2.70
C LEU A 27 0.56 4.58 -2.46
N ILE A 28 -0.44 3.75 -2.31
CA ILE A 28 -0.24 2.32 -2.16
C ILE A 28 -0.06 1.73 -3.54
N THR A 29 1.10 1.17 -3.82
CA THR A 29 1.39 0.65 -5.15
C THR A 29 1.33 -0.87 -5.23
N ASP A 30 1.38 -1.55 -4.09
CA ASP A 30 1.31 -2.99 -4.10
C ASP A 30 1.00 -3.49 -2.70
N VAL A 31 0.68 -4.76 -2.58
CA VAL A 31 0.37 -5.36 -1.29
C VAL A 31 0.80 -6.82 -1.32
N GLY A 32 1.35 -7.27 -0.22
CA GLY A 32 1.73 -8.66 -0.11
C GLY A 32 2.49 -8.89 1.17
N GLY A 33 2.45 -10.12 1.67
CA GLY A 33 3.21 -10.50 2.83
C GLY A 33 2.91 -9.69 4.08
N GLY A 34 1.70 -9.17 4.22
CA GLY A 34 1.34 -8.40 5.40
C GLY A 34 1.78 -6.95 5.35
N CYS A 35 2.31 -6.50 4.22
CA CYS A 35 2.76 -5.13 4.07
C CYS A 35 2.20 -4.50 2.81
N PHE A 36 2.00 -3.18 2.86
CA PHE A 36 1.77 -2.39 1.66
C PHE A 36 3.09 -1.83 1.18
N LYS A 37 3.26 -1.79 -0.14
CA LYS A 37 4.35 -1.02 -0.71
C LYS A 37 3.78 0.35 -1.03
N VAL A 38 4.36 1.38 -0.45
CA VAL A 38 3.82 2.73 -0.59
C VAL A 38 4.90 3.67 -1.09
N VAL A 39 4.47 4.73 -1.76
CA VAL A 39 5.37 5.75 -2.28
C VAL A 39 4.92 7.09 -1.72
N ARG A 40 5.83 7.79 -1.05
CA ARG A 40 5.50 9.08 -0.49
C ARG A 40 5.37 10.09 -1.64
N LEU A 41 4.22 10.75 -1.70
CA LEU A 41 3.94 11.60 -2.86
C LEU A 41 4.85 12.81 -2.92
N ARG A 42 5.30 13.28 -1.76
CA ARG A 42 6.11 14.49 -1.73
C ARG A 42 7.42 14.34 -2.50
N ASP A 43 8.05 13.19 -2.42
CA ASP A 43 9.37 13.02 -3.03
C ASP A 43 9.56 11.66 -3.71
N GLY A 44 8.51 10.85 -3.78
CA GLY A 44 8.62 9.56 -4.46
C GLY A 44 9.35 8.49 -3.69
N TYR A 45 9.57 8.70 -2.40
CA TYR A 45 10.31 7.73 -1.60
C TYR A 45 9.43 6.49 -1.34
N GLY A 46 9.92 5.32 -1.75
CA GLY A 46 9.17 4.07 -1.61
C GLY A 46 9.61 3.29 -0.39
N ARG A 47 8.66 2.65 0.27
CA ARG A 47 8.97 1.84 1.44
C ARG A 47 7.87 0.82 1.65
N ASN A 48 8.15 -0.20 2.46
CA ASN A 48 7.16 -1.19 2.84
C ASN A 48 6.67 -0.87 4.24
N VAL A 49 5.36 -0.89 4.43
CA VAL A 49 4.76 -0.56 5.71
C VAL A 49 3.76 -1.64 6.07
N ALA A 50 3.82 -2.11 7.29
CA ALA A 50 2.88 -3.13 7.73
C ALA A 50 1.45 -2.65 7.52
N ILE A 51 0.60 -3.54 7.03
CA ILE A 51 -0.79 -3.17 6.75
C ILE A 51 -1.46 -2.61 7.99
N ARG A 52 -1.19 -3.18 9.15
CA ARG A 52 -1.87 -2.72 10.36
C ARG A 52 -1.45 -1.30 10.77
N LYS A 53 -0.35 -0.81 10.24
CA LYS A 53 0.05 0.56 10.56
C LYS A 53 -0.73 1.58 9.76
N ILE A 54 -1.34 1.14 8.68
CA ILE A 54 -2.14 2.01 7.84
C ILE A 54 -3.62 1.76 8.10
N LEU A 55 -4.01 0.49 8.21
CA LEU A 55 -5.39 0.10 8.41
C LEU A 55 -5.63 -0.41 9.82
N HIS A 56 -5.24 0.37 10.80
CA HIS A 56 -5.46 -0.07 12.15
C HIS A 56 -6.89 0.29 12.55
N HIS A 57 -7.52 -0.60 13.23
CA HIS A 57 -8.89 -0.39 13.67
C HIS A 57 -8.98 -0.47 15.18
#